data_c23cd555a7a7a481db92cb2a17c23732
#
_entry.id   c23cd555a7a7a481db92cb2a17c23732
#
_cell.length_a   1.000
_cell.length_b   1.000
_cell.length_c   1.000
_cell.angle_alpha   90.00
_cell.angle_beta   90.00
_cell.angle_gamma   90.00
#
_symmetry.space_group_name_H-M   'P 1'
#
loop_
_entity.id
_entity.type
_entity.pdbx_description
1 polymer ?
#
loop_
_entity_poly.entity_id
_entity_poly.type
_entity_poly.pdbx_seq_one_letter_code
_entity_poly.pdbx_strand_id
1 'polypeptide(L)'
;MRLFEAIFPAPARVIDLGGSDWNWQFVRKTYQVTLLNIDFDTLLAGGGFGVVSFRVCADCLLIPFRDLSFDVAFSNSVIEHLSTWERQRAFASEIRRIARWYFVQTPYKYFPIEPHVVAPGVQFLPRNVVPWVTRWLTPRGWLEDNVDQLVDDMKHVRLLTRREMQELFPDATIVVERFCGLVKSLIAVRGPRSVIHSVGTYNEAS
;
A
#
# COMPACT_ATOMS: atom_id res chain seq x y z
N MET A 1 -0.17 -0.82 11.02
CA MET A 1 1.18 -0.75 11.64
C MET A 1 1.43 -1.81 12.72
N ARG A 2 0.46 -2.20 13.57
CA ARG A 2 0.67 -3.25 14.62
C ARG A 2 1.22 -4.57 14.05
N LEU A 3 0.67 -5.04 12.93
CA LEU A 3 1.15 -6.25 12.25
C LEU A 3 2.61 -6.11 11.77
N PHE A 4 2.95 -4.96 11.20
CA PHE A 4 4.32 -4.64 10.78
C PHE A 4 5.30 -4.74 11.95
N GLU A 5 4.99 -4.10 13.08
CA GLU A 5 5.82 -4.14 14.28
C GLU A 5 5.93 -5.55 14.91
N ALA A 6 4.90 -6.39 14.77
CA ALA A 6 4.94 -7.76 15.24
C ALA A 6 5.89 -8.63 14.41
N ILE A 7 6.00 -8.35 13.11
CA ILE A 7 6.80 -9.14 12.17
C ILE A 7 8.27 -8.71 12.16
N PHE A 8 8.52 -7.39 12.14
CA PHE A 8 9.87 -6.88 11.92
C PHE A 8 10.54 -6.44 13.23
N PRO A 9 11.77 -6.91 13.49
CA PRO A 9 12.53 -6.48 14.64
C PRO A 9 12.99 -5.02 14.49
N ALA A 10 13.10 -4.32 15.59
CA ALA A 10 13.77 -3.02 15.67
C ALA A 10 15.10 -3.16 16.46
N PRO A 11 16.13 -2.34 16.18
CA PRO A 11 16.14 -1.31 15.14
C PRO A 11 16.30 -1.91 13.73
N ALA A 12 15.71 -1.24 12.72
CA ALA A 12 15.87 -1.61 11.31
C ALA A 12 15.81 -0.37 10.42
N ARG A 13 16.50 -0.42 9.27
CA ARG A 13 16.41 0.58 8.21
C ARG A 13 15.22 0.23 7.32
N VAL A 14 14.24 1.10 7.29
CA VAL A 14 13.00 0.90 6.53
C VAL A 14 12.93 1.93 5.41
N ILE A 15 12.58 1.51 4.20
CA ILE A 15 12.15 2.42 3.14
C ILE A 15 10.65 2.28 2.95
N ASP A 16 9.92 3.41 2.99
CA ASP A 16 8.50 3.50 2.72
C ASP A 16 8.28 4.07 1.32
N LEU A 17 7.75 3.25 0.43
CA LEU A 17 7.58 3.55 -0.99
C LEU A 17 6.18 4.11 -1.24
N GLY A 18 6.11 5.36 -1.69
CA GLY A 18 4.88 6.12 -1.91
C GLY A 18 4.22 6.59 -0.61
N GLY A 19 4.92 6.43 0.52
CA GLY A 19 4.42 6.77 1.84
C GLY A 19 4.49 8.24 2.20
N SER A 20 3.87 8.54 3.33
CA SER A 20 3.95 9.81 4.04
C SER A 20 4.19 9.56 5.53
N ASP A 21 4.42 10.60 6.30
CA ASP A 21 4.63 10.49 7.77
C ASP A 21 3.45 9.84 8.50
N TRP A 22 2.26 9.84 7.90
CA TRP A 22 1.00 9.41 8.52
C TRP A 22 1.07 8.02 9.14
N ASN A 23 1.61 7.03 8.43
CA ASN A 23 1.68 5.65 8.94
C ASN A 23 2.61 5.54 10.16
N TRP A 24 3.66 6.35 10.20
CA TRP A 24 4.75 6.23 11.17
C TRP A 24 4.43 6.85 12.53
N GLN A 25 3.43 7.71 12.65
CA GLN A 25 2.95 8.25 13.92
C GLN A 25 2.41 7.17 14.88
N PHE A 26 1.97 6.02 14.34
CA PHE A 26 1.40 4.92 15.11
C PHE A 26 2.43 3.85 15.52
N VAL A 27 3.69 4.03 15.15
CA VAL A 27 4.76 3.09 15.40
C VAL A 27 5.39 3.37 16.78
N ARG A 28 5.57 2.31 17.57
CA ARG A 28 6.14 2.38 18.91
C ARG A 28 7.61 2.00 18.96
N LYS A 29 8.06 1.19 17.99
CA LYS A 29 9.45 0.74 17.88
C LYS A 29 10.30 1.75 17.15
N THR A 30 11.60 1.76 17.46
CA THR A 30 12.57 2.66 16.82
C THR A 30 13.04 2.09 15.48
N TYR A 31 12.60 2.68 14.39
CA TYR A 31 13.09 2.42 13.04
C TYR A 31 13.78 3.64 12.46
N GLN A 32 14.72 3.44 11.54
CA GLN A 32 15.24 4.50 10.68
C GLN A 32 14.46 4.50 9.39
N VAL A 33 13.52 5.42 9.24
CA VAL A 33 12.59 5.45 8.11
C VAL A 33 13.08 6.42 7.04
N THR A 34 13.19 5.93 5.81
CA THR A 34 13.35 6.74 4.61
C THR A 34 12.04 6.73 3.85
N LEU A 35 11.41 7.90 3.68
CA LEU A 35 10.24 8.06 2.81
C LEU A 35 10.73 8.28 1.37
N LEU A 36 10.17 7.53 0.43
CA LEU A 36 10.36 7.74 -0.99
C LEU A 36 9.00 8.01 -1.64
N ASN A 37 8.86 9.15 -2.28
CA ASN A 37 7.65 9.51 -3.02
C ASN A 37 8.04 10.28 -4.28
N ILE A 38 7.24 10.16 -5.34
CA ILE A 38 7.40 10.96 -6.56
C ILE A 38 6.89 12.38 -6.37
N ASP A 39 5.94 12.56 -5.47
CA ASP A 39 5.36 13.85 -5.11
C ASP A 39 6.14 14.50 -3.96
N PHE A 40 6.82 15.59 -4.28
CA PHE A 40 7.62 16.34 -3.33
C PHE A 40 6.77 17.03 -2.26
N ASP A 41 5.59 17.50 -2.60
CA ASP A 41 4.69 18.18 -1.66
C ASP A 41 4.18 17.20 -0.59
N THR A 42 3.85 15.97 -0.97
CA THR A 42 3.51 14.90 -0.02
C THR A 42 4.67 14.59 0.93
N LEU A 43 5.92 14.62 0.45
CA LEU A 43 7.10 14.41 1.32
C LEU A 43 7.29 15.54 2.33
N LEU A 44 6.92 16.78 1.99
CA LEU A 44 7.06 17.95 2.86
C LEU A 44 5.86 18.15 3.80
N ALA A 45 4.66 17.71 3.42
CA ALA A 45 3.43 17.88 4.19
C ALA A 45 3.42 17.13 5.52
N GLY A 46 4.41 16.28 5.78
CA GLY A 46 4.52 15.51 7.01
C GLY A 46 4.77 16.37 8.24
N GLY A 47 4.04 16.09 9.32
CA GLY A 47 4.12 16.80 10.60
C GLY A 47 5.39 16.58 11.41
N GLY A 48 6.47 16.05 10.83
CA GLY A 48 7.76 15.88 11.48
C GLY A 48 7.75 14.87 12.64
N PHE A 49 6.96 13.82 12.55
CA PHE A 49 6.99 12.73 13.52
C PHE A 49 8.41 12.11 13.52
N GLY A 50 9.12 12.21 14.63
CA GLY A 50 10.56 11.98 14.78
C GLY A 50 11.12 10.60 14.38
N VAL A 51 10.32 9.75 13.77
CA VAL A 51 10.70 8.42 13.27
C VAL A 51 11.27 8.50 11.83
N VAL A 52 10.85 9.51 11.05
CA VAL A 52 11.31 9.68 9.66
C VAL A 52 12.68 10.36 9.65
N SER A 53 13.69 9.63 9.17
CA SER A 53 15.08 10.09 9.13
C SER A 53 15.46 10.78 7.82
N PHE A 54 14.91 10.30 6.69
CA PHE A 54 15.23 10.82 5.37
C PHE A 54 14.00 10.89 4.47
N ARG A 55 14.01 11.84 3.52
CA ARG A 55 12.99 12.00 2.47
C ARG A 55 13.67 12.05 1.12
N VAL A 56 13.20 11.25 0.17
CA VAL A 56 13.77 11.10 -1.16
C VAL A 56 12.67 11.25 -2.20
N CYS A 57 12.81 12.23 -3.09
CA CYS A 57 11.92 12.39 -4.24
C CYS A 57 12.44 11.55 -5.39
N ALA A 58 11.76 10.44 -5.69
CA ALA A 58 12.14 9.53 -6.77
C ALA A 58 10.96 8.65 -7.22
N ASP A 59 11.08 8.08 -8.44
CA ASP A 59 10.13 7.07 -8.93
C ASP A 59 10.39 5.72 -8.24
N CYS A 60 9.35 5.12 -7.69
CA CYS A 60 9.41 3.80 -7.06
C CYS A 60 9.67 2.65 -8.06
N LEU A 61 9.66 2.92 -9.36
CA LEU A 61 10.03 1.98 -10.41
C LEU A 61 11.52 2.02 -10.77
N LEU A 62 12.24 3.05 -10.28
CA LEU A 62 13.68 3.24 -10.50
C LEU A 62 14.31 3.82 -9.22
N ILE A 63 14.43 2.99 -8.22
CA ILE A 63 14.84 3.42 -6.88
C ILE A 63 16.35 3.69 -6.83
N PRO A 64 16.81 4.91 -6.43
CA PRO A 64 18.21 5.33 -6.52
C PRO A 64 19.07 4.79 -5.37
N PHE A 65 18.86 3.55 -4.99
CA PHE A 65 19.64 2.86 -3.96
C PHE A 65 20.20 1.54 -4.50
N ARG A 66 21.31 1.10 -3.92
CA ARG A 66 21.93 -0.20 -4.23
C ARG A 66 21.06 -1.34 -3.70
N ASP A 67 21.32 -2.54 -4.23
CA ASP A 67 20.69 -3.76 -3.75
C ASP A 67 20.90 -3.92 -2.23
N LEU A 68 19.85 -4.40 -1.55
CA LEU A 68 19.86 -4.68 -0.11
C LEU A 68 20.31 -3.50 0.78
N SER A 69 20.06 -2.26 0.33
CA SER A 69 20.36 -1.05 1.11
C SER A 69 19.49 -0.90 2.36
N PHE A 70 18.35 -1.59 2.40
CA PHE A 70 17.40 -1.54 3.51
C PHE A 70 17.17 -2.93 4.09
N ASP A 71 16.79 -2.96 5.36
CA ASP A 71 16.39 -4.19 6.02
C ASP A 71 14.96 -4.56 5.65
N VAL A 72 14.07 -3.54 5.54
CA VAL A 72 12.65 -3.72 5.19
C VAL A 72 12.20 -2.68 4.17
N ALA A 73 11.50 -3.12 3.12
CA ALA A 73 10.69 -2.25 2.26
C ALA A 73 9.22 -2.33 2.72
N PHE A 74 8.64 -1.16 2.96
CA PHE A 74 7.23 -0.99 3.30
C PHE A 74 6.52 -0.27 2.17
N SER A 75 5.30 -0.68 1.85
CA SER A 75 4.42 0.04 0.94
C SER A 75 2.97 -0.24 1.28
N ASN A 76 2.17 0.81 1.36
CA ASN A 76 0.76 0.74 1.72
C ASN A 76 -0.08 1.51 0.70
N SER A 77 -0.92 0.79 -0.05
CA SER A 77 -1.84 1.36 -1.05
C SER A 77 -1.13 2.19 -2.14
N VAL A 78 -0.12 1.60 -2.77
CA VAL A 78 0.68 2.23 -3.85
C VAL A 78 0.64 1.41 -5.13
N ILE A 79 0.83 0.10 -5.03
CA ILE A 79 0.97 -0.79 -6.20
C ILE A 79 -0.25 -0.75 -7.12
N GLU A 80 -1.45 -0.53 -6.60
CA GLU A 80 -2.69 -0.38 -7.38
C GLU A 80 -2.69 0.85 -8.28
N HIS A 81 -1.97 1.92 -7.91
CA HIS A 81 -1.86 3.16 -8.70
C HIS A 81 -0.88 3.07 -9.87
N LEU A 82 -0.17 1.97 -10.00
CA LEU A 82 0.78 1.76 -11.10
C LEU A 82 0.12 1.34 -12.43
N SER A 83 -1.19 1.35 -12.52
CA SER A 83 -2.05 1.25 -13.71
C SER A 83 -1.87 -0.01 -14.57
N THR A 84 -0.64 -0.48 -14.82
CA THR A 84 -0.36 -1.64 -15.69
C THR A 84 0.36 -2.76 -14.96
N TRP A 85 0.20 -3.98 -15.48
CA TRP A 85 0.86 -5.17 -14.95
C TRP A 85 2.39 -5.06 -15.01
N GLU A 86 2.93 -4.50 -16.07
CA GLU A 86 4.37 -4.31 -16.28
C GLU A 86 4.96 -3.38 -15.23
N ARG A 87 4.27 -2.26 -14.93
CA ARG A 87 4.71 -1.34 -13.89
C ARG A 87 4.62 -1.97 -12.50
N GLN A 88 3.58 -2.74 -12.22
CA GLN A 88 3.44 -3.48 -10.95
C GLN A 88 4.54 -4.55 -10.80
N ARG A 89 4.92 -5.23 -11.89
CA ARG A 89 6.08 -6.15 -11.89
C ARG A 89 7.41 -5.44 -11.66
N ALA A 90 7.63 -4.29 -12.30
CA ALA A 90 8.83 -3.47 -12.09
C ALA A 90 8.94 -3.03 -10.63
N PHE A 91 7.85 -2.54 -10.04
CA PHE A 91 7.77 -2.18 -8.63
C PHE A 91 8.09 -3.34 -7.69
N ALA A 92 7.47 -4.50 -7.91
CA ALA A 92 7.75 -5.69 -7.12
C ALA A 92 9.21 -6.16 -7.24
N SER A 93 9.81 -6.01 -8.42
CA SER A 93 11.23 -6.28 -8.65
C SER A 93 12.12 -5.34 -7.85
N GLU A 94 11.84 -4.03 -7.87
CA GLU A 94 12.59 -3.03 -7.12
C GLU A 94 12.48 -3.28 -5.60
N ILE A 95 11.30 -3.56 -5.07
CA ILE A 95 11.10 -3.92 -3.65
C ILE A 95 12.02 -5.09 -3.24
N ARG A 96 12.02 -6.16 -4.03
CA ARG A 96 12.83 -7.36 -3.73
C ARG A 96 14.33 -7.13 -3.93
N ARG A 97 14.71 -6.15 -4.77
CA ARG A 97 16.10 -5.76 -5.00
C ARG A 97 16.67 -4.96 -3.83
N ILE A 98 15.92 -3.94 -3.37
CA ILE A 98 16.45 -2.94 -2.42
C ILE A 98 16.42 -3.39 -0.96
N ALA A 99 15.58 -4.37 -0.60
CA ALA A 99 15.42 -4.78 0.79
C ALA A 99 15.45 -6.30 0.97
N ARG A 100 15.95 -6.71 2.14
CA ARG A 100 15.98 -8.11 2.55
C ARG A 100 14.58 -8.66 2.84
N TRP A 101 13.74 -7.86 3.49
CA TRP A 101 12.37 -8.16 3.88
C TRP A 101 11.42 -7.11 3.32
N TYR A 102 10.14 -7.41 3.23
CA TYR A 102 9.16 -6.44 2.77
C TYR A 102 7.76 -6.71 3.31
N PHE A 103 6.98 -5.63 3.31
CA PHE A 103 5.56 -5.58 3.66
C PHE A 103 4.85 -4.71 2.63
N VAL A 104 4.06 -5.32 1.76
CA VAL A 104 3.34 -4.62 0.69
C VAL A 104 1.86 -4.89 0.82
N GLN A 105 1.11 -3.85 1.15
CA GLN A 105 -0.35 -3.91 1.27
C GLN A 105 -1.02 -3.27 0.05
N THR A 106 -2.15 -3.86 -0.38
CA THR A 106 -3.02 -3.30 -1.42
C THR A 106 -4.47 -3.71 -1.17
N PRO A 107 -5.47 -2.89 -1.52
CA PRO A 107 -6.87 -3.29 -1.49
C PRO A 107 -7.11 -4.53 -2.36
N TYR A 108 -8.05 -5.38 -1.93
CA TYR A 108 -8.40 -6.59 -2.67
C TYR A 108 -9.39 -6.29 -3.79
N LYS A 109 -9.12 -6.79 -4.99
CA LYS A 109 -9.93 -6.55 -6.20
C LYS A 109 -11.42 -6.84 -6.05
N TYR A 110 -11.77 -7.86 -5.27
CA TYR A 110 -13.16 -8.29 -5.12
C TYR A 110 -13.77 -7.84 -3.78
N PHE A 111 -13.14 -6.90 -3.07
CA PHE A 111 -13.79 -6.30 -1.90
C PHE A 111 -14.97 -5.44 -2.37
N PRO A 112 -16.17 -5.62 -1.81
CA PRO A 112 -17.37 -5.02 -2.37
C PRO A 112 -17.47 -3.50 -2.19
N ILE A 113 -16.65 -2.90 -1.33
CA ILE A 113 -16.62 -1.45 -1.08
C ILE A 113 -15.39 -0.86 -1.75
N GLU A 114 -15.60 0.07 -2.70
CA GLU A 114 -14.51 0.82 -3.32
C GLU A 114 -13.94 1.84 -2.30
N PRO A 115 -12.66 1.68 -1.85
CA PRO A 115 -12.13 2.51 -0.77
C PRO A 115 -11.96 3.98 -1.15
N HIS A 116 -11.77 4.30 -2.43
CA HIS A 116 -11.57 5.68 -2.89
C HIS A 116 -12.84 6.53 -2.84
N VAL A 117 -14.02 5.91 -3.06
CA VAL A 117 -15.33 6.61 -3.03
C VAL A 117 -16.21 6.17 -1.86
N VAL A 118 -15.76 5.18 -1.08
CA VAL A 118 -16.49 4.61 0.06
C VAL A 118 -17.90 4.15 -0.34
N ALA A 119 -18.02 3.48 -1.48
CA ALA A 119 -19.29 3.04 -2.01
C ALA A 119 -19.27 1.57 -2.44
N PRO A 120 -20.35 0.82 -2.17
CA PRO A 120 -20.42 -0.59 -2.55
C PRO A 120 -20.59 -0.75 -4.07
N GLY A 121 -19.77 -1.62 -4.66
CA GLY A 121 -19.95 -2.11 -6.02
C GLY A 121 -19.59 -1.14 -7.16
N VAL A 122 -19.14 0.07 -6.86
CA VAL A 122 -18.81 1.08 -7.89
C VAL A 122 -17.73 0.61 -8.84
N GLN A 123 -16.75 -0.16 -8.36
CA GLN A 123 -15.67 -0.72 -9.18
C GLN A 123 -16.14 -1.75 -10.23
N PHE A 124 -17.37 -2.26 -10.11
CA PHE A 124 -17.96 -3.21 -11.07
C PHE A 124 -18.89 -2.54 -12.08
N LEU A 125 -19.12 -1.23 -11.94
CA LEU A 125 -19.99 -0.49 -12.84
C LEU A 125 -19.30 -0.15 -14.18
N PRO A 126 -20.05 0.00 -15.28
CA PRO A 126 -19.53 0.54 -16.52
C PRO A 126 -18.94 1.94 -16.30
N ARG A 127 -17.78 2.21 -16.91
CA ARG A 127 -17.02 3.45 -16.71
C ARG A 127 -17.82 4.73 -16.97
N ASN A 128 -18.78 4.70 -17.88
CA ASN A 128 -19.67 5.83 -18.19
C ASN A 128 -20.69 6.13 -17.08
N VAL A 129 -20.97 5.18 -16.21
CA VAL A 129 -21.93 5.32 -15.08
C VAL A 129 -21.22 5.75 -13.79
N VAL A 130 -19.94 5.42 -13.65
CA VAL A 130 -19.16 5.70 -12.43
C VAL A 130 -19.18 7.18 -12.01
N PRO A 131 -18.99 8.20 -12.91
CA PRO A 131 -19.03 9.61 -12.51
C PRO A 131 -20.38 10.01 -11.87
N TRP A 132 -21.47 9.56 -12.48
CA TRP A 132 -22.82 9.85 -12.01
C TRP A 132 -23.08 9.21 -10.63
N VAL A 133 -22.74 7.92 -10.46
CA VAL A 133 -22.89 7.21 -9.18
C VAL A 133 -22.00 7.84 -8.10
N THR A 134 -20.74 8.15 -8.41
CA THR A 134 -19.82 8.80 -7.49
C THR A 134 -20.36 10.14 -7.01
N ARG A 135 -20.83 10.98 -7.93
CA ARG A 135 -21.36 12.32 -7.62
C ARG A 135 -22.59 12.28 -6.71
N TRP A 136 -23.54 11.38 -7.00
CA TRP A 136 -24.86 11.44 -6.40
C TRP A 136 -25.09 10.43 -5.27
N LEU A 137 -24.38 9.31 -5.25
CA LEU A 137 -24.64 8.19 -4.36
C LEU A 137 -23.49 7.85 -3.41
N THR A 138 -22.41 8.64 -3.39
CA THR A 138 -21.29 8.37 -2.47
C THR A 138 -21.05 9.54 -1.51
N PRO A 139 -20.69 9.25 -0.25
CA PRO A 139 -20.36 10.29 0.73
C PRO A 139 -19.21 11.18 0.27
N ARG A 140 -18.22 10.60 -0.40
CA ARG A 140 -17.05 11.35 -0.88
C ARG A 140 -17.38 12.25 -2.06
N GLY A 141 -18.27 11.82 -2.96
CA GLY A 141 -18.75 12.66 -4.06
C GLY A 141 -19.55 13.88 -3.58
N TRP A 142 -20.14 13.83 -2.37
CA TRP A 142 -20.82 14.99 -1.78
C TRP A 142 -19.86 15.96 -1.11
N LEU A 143 -18.69 15.49 -0.67
CA LEU A 143 -17.69 16.27 0.07
C LEU A 143 -16.56 16.79 -0.84
N GLU A 144 -16.41 16.23 -2.03
CA GLU A 144 -15.32 16.53 -2.96
C GLU A 144 -15.81 17.55 -4.00
N ASP A 145 -15.11 18.69 -4.10
CA ASP A 145 -15.41 19.73 -5.10
C ASP A 145 -15.08 19.28 -6.53
N ASN A 146 -14.09 18.38 -6.68
CA ASN A 146 -13.62 17.91 -7.99
C ASN A 146 -13.84 16.39 -8.18
N VAL A 147 -15.10 16.00 -8.38
CA VAL A 147 -15.48 14.60 -8.60
C VAL A 147 -14.86 14.03 -9.88
N ASP A 148 -14.65 14.85 -10.91
CA ASP A 148 -14.07 14.40 -12.18
C ASP A 148 -12.61 13.95 -11.99
N GLN A 149 -11.84 14.62 -11.15
CA GLN A 149 -10.48 14.19 -10.79
C GLN A 149 -10.50 12.88 -10.01
N LEU A 150 -11.40 12.73 -9.05
CA LEU A 150 -11.57 11.49 -8.29
C LEU A 150 -11.89 10.30 -9.19
N VAL A 151 -12.78 10.51 -10.16
CA VAL A 151 -13.14 9.48 -11.16
C VAL A 151 -11.97 9.17 -12.10
N ASP A 152 -11.18 10.18 -12.47
CA ASP A 152 -10.00 9.99 -13.32
C ASP A 152 -8.91 9.20 -12.60
N ASP A 153 -8.69 9.50 -11.33
CA ASP A 153 -7.78 8.73 -10.47
C ASP A 153 -8.19 7.25 -10.40
N MET A 154 -9.49 6.97 -10.26
CA MET A 154 -10.02 5.60 -10.26
C MET A 154 -9.77 4.84 -11.58
N LYS A 155 -9.73 5.54 -12.73
CA LYS A 155 -9.46 4.88 -14.03
C LYS A 155 -8.04 4.32 -14.11
N HIS A 156 -7.12 4.89 -13.36
CA HIS A 156 -5.71 4.50 -13.32
C HIS A 156 -5.39 3.44 -12.26
N VAL A 157 -6.38 3.08 -11.42
CA VAL A 157 -6.21 2.03 -10.41
C VAL A 157 -6.35 0.65 -11.03
N ARG A 158 -5.36 -0.22 -10.78
CA ARG A 158 -5.37 -1.65 -11.13
C ARG A 158 -5.25 -2.49 -9.86
N LEU A 159 -6.40 -2.90 -9.32
CA LEU A 159 -6.48 -3.76 -8.15
C LEU A 159 -5.99 -5.19 -8.46
N LEU A 160 -5.39 -5.82 -7.46
CA LEU A 160 -4.80 -7.16 -7.56
C LEU A 160 -5.71 -8.23 -6.96
N THR A 161 -5.67 -9.40 -7.59
CA THR A 161 -6.15 -10.65 -7.02
C THR A 161 -5.07 -11.29 -6.14
N ARG A 162 -5.45 -12.26 -5.29
CA ARG A 162 -4.48 -13.01 -4.49
C ARG A 162 -3.46 -13.75 -5.35
N ARG A 163 -3.88 -14.29 -6.50
CA ARG A 163 -3.00 -14.98 -7.46
C ARG A 163 -1.96 -14.03 -8.07
N GLU A 164 -2.41 -12.87 -8.54
CA GLU A 164 -1.51 -11.84 -9.07
C GLU A 164 -0.52 -11.34 -8.01
N MET A 165 -0.98 -11.14 -6.78
CA MET A 165 -0.11 -10.73 -5.67
C MET A 165 0.96 -11.80 -5.38
N GLN A 166 0.60 -13.09 -5.41
CA GLN A 166 1.54 -14.20 -5.26
C GLN A 166 2.52 -14.31 -6.44
N GLU A 167 2.09 -13.97 -7.66
CA GLU A 167 2.96 -13.95 -8.84
C GLU A 167 3.99 -12.81 -8.76
N LEU A 168 3.59 -11.62 -8.28
CA LEU A 168 4.49 -10.49 -8.07
C LEU A 168 5.51 -10.73 -6.96
N PHE A 169 5.08 -11.42 -5.90
CA PHE A 169 5.87 -11.70 -4.70
C PHE A 169 5.90 -13.21 -4.41
N PRO A 170 6.61 -14.01 -5.24
CA PRO A 170 6.58 -15.47 -5.16
C PRO A 170 7.19 -16.02 -3.87
N ASP A 171 8.07 -15.27 -3.22
CA ASP A 171 8.76 -15.61 -1.97
C ASP A 171 8.07 -15.03 -0.72
N ALA A 172 6.86 -14.44 -0.88
CA ALA A 172 6.06 -13.90 0.20
C ALA A 172 5.00 -14.87 0.70
N THR A 173 4.61 -14.71 1.96
CA THR A 173 3.33 -15.17 2.48
C THR A 173 2.28 -14.11 2.22
N ILE A 174 1.18 -14.47 1.55
CA ILE A 174 0.06 -13.55 1.34
C ILE A 174 -0.89 -13.64 2.53
N VAL A 175 -0.85 -12.60 3.37
CA VAL A 175 -1.75 -12.40 4.50
C VAL A 175 -3.01 -11.70 4.00
N VAL A 176 -4.15 -12.13 4.52
CA VAL A 176 -5.46 -11.62 4.15
C VAL A 176 -6.03 -10.83 5.31
N GLU A 177 -6.25 -9.55 5.10
CA GLU A 177 -6.95 -8.69 6.05
C GLU A 177 -8.46 -8.77 5.77
N ARG A 178 -9.26 -8.96 6.83
CA ARG A 178 -10.71 -9.10 6.71
C ARG A 178 -11.44 -7.97 7.41
N PHE A 179 -12.56 -7.59 6.84
CA PHE A 179 -13.54 -6.68 7.46
C PHE A 179 -14.92 -7.30 7.33
N CYS A 180 -15.63 -7.47 8.43
CA CYS A 180 -16.94 -8.15 8.48
C CYS A 180 -16.94 -9.52 7.74
N GLY A 181 -15.87 -10.31 7.89
CA GLY A 181 -15.72 -11.62 7.24
C GLY A 181 -15.26 -11.57 5.77
N LEU A 182 -15.37 -10.43 5.10
CA LEU A 182 -14.94 -10.23 3.70
C LEU A 182 -13.47 -9.86 3.62
N VAL A 183 -12.80 -10.30 2.56
CA VAL A 183 -11.40 -9.93 2.29
C VAL A 183 -11.34 -8.47 1.86
N LYS A 184 -10.74 -7.62 2.70
CA LYS A 184 -10.60 -6.17 2.47
C LYS A 184 -9.31 -5.85 1.72
N SER A 185 -8.20 -6.41 2.16
CA SER A 185 -6.88 -6.15 1.55
C SER A 185 -6.00 -7.39 1.56
N LEU A 186 -4.97 -7.35 0.73
CA LEU A 186 -3.93 -8.35 0.63
C LEU A 186 -2.61 -7.73 1.08
N ILE A 187 -1.82 -8.51 1.82
CA ILE A 187 -0.50 -8.09 2.28
C ILE A 187 0.52 -9.15 1.89
N ALA A 188 1.45 -8.81 1.01
CA ALA A 188 2.60 -9.65 0.74
C ALA A 188 3.68 -9.39 1.79
N VAL A 189 4.01 -10.41 2.57
CA VAL A 189 5.00 -10.34 3.64
C VAL A 189 6.13 -11.32 3.39
N ARG A 190 7.35 -10.82 3.36
CA ARG A 190 8.58 -11.59 3.51
C ARG A 190 9.32 -11.07 4.73
N GLY A 191 9.56 -11.91 5.71
CA GLY A 191 10.20 -11.53 6.97
C GLY A 191 10.94 -12.70 7.63
N PRO A 192 11.39 -12.56 8.88
CA PRO A 192 12.02 -13.65 9.63
C PRO A 192 11.08 -14.87 9.73
N ARG A 193 11.58 -16.06 9.39
CA ARG A 193 10.80 -17.30 9.32
C ARG A 193 10.03 -17.64 10.61
N SER A 194 10.57 -17.26 11.77
CA SER A 194 9.98 -17.57 13.08
C SER A 194 8.64 -16.87 13.35
N VAL A 195 8.34 -15.78 12.63
CA VAL A 195 7.16 -14.93 12.89
C VAL A 195 6.05 -15.16 11.85
N ILE A 196 6.41 -15.50 10.62
CA ILE A 196 5.45 -15.62 9.50
C ILE A 196 4.46 -16.79 9.71
N HIS A 197 4.88 -17.89 10.34
CA HIS A 197 4.01 -19.03 10.61
C HIS A 197 2.87 -18.73 11.61
N SER A 198 3.01 -17.70 12.44
CA SER A 198 1.99 -17.30 13.41
C SER A 198 0.96 -16.29 12.87
N VAL A 199 1.16 -15.75 11.66
CA VAL A 199 0.35 -14.65 11.11
C VAL A 199 -0.68 -15.13 10.07
N GLY A 200 -1.03 -16.40 10.04
CA GLY A 200 -1.88 -17.01 8.98
C GLY A 200 -3.25 -16.37 8.73
N THR A 201 -3.84 -15.67 9.69
CA THR A 201 -5.08 -14.89 9.51
C THR A 201 -5.12 -13.75 10.52
N TYR A 202 -4.89 -12.53 10.06
CA TYR A 202 -5.11 -11.34 10.88
C TYR A 202 -6.57 -10.89 10.70
N ASN A 203 -7.37 -11.05 11.75
CA ASN A 203 -8.71 -10.49 11.82
C ASN A 203 -8.62 -9.15 12.57
N GLU A 204 -8.73 -8.02 11.88
CA GLU A 204 -9.12 -6.76 12.50
C GLU A 204 -10.64 -6.78 12.70
N ALA A 205 -11.08 -7.51 13.71
CA ALA A 205 -12.43 -7.38 14.24
C ALA A 205 -12.29 -6.96 15.70
N SER A 206 -12.28 -5.66 15.95
CA SER A 206 -12.65 -5.05 17.23
C SER A 206 -12.93 -3.57 17.01
#